data_8a0aaec1e546faae9135a61c268a7ecb
#
_entry.id   8a0aaec1e546faae9135a61c268a7ecb
#
_cell.length_a   1.000
_cell.length_b   1.000
_cell.length_c   1.000
_cell.angle_alpha   90.00
_cell.angle_beta   90.00
_cell.angle_gamma   90.00
#
_symmetry.space_group_name_H-M   'P 1'
#
loop_
_entity.id
_entity.type
_entity.pdbx_description
1 polymer ?
#
loop_
_entity_poly.entity_id
_entity_poly.type
_entity_poly.pdbx_seq_one_letter_code
_entity_poly.pdbx_strand_id
1 'polypeptide(L)'
;MKKLRIGVVGLGDISRVYLNNLKKYSDLVTIDTCASRSLEKAQKKAAEFGIPHAYACAEDLIEQADVDLILNLTTPDAHYRLNKLALTCGKHVYTEKPLAFTYAEGKELVDLAQSKNLRIGCAPDTFLGARLQTCRDILDSGKIGEVIGTSAFVIYHGCETFHPNPAFYYHTGAGPLMDIGPYYVTALLSLLGPVQACCAMSKRTFDQRPIAT
;
A
#
# COMPACT_ATOMS: atom_id res chain seq x y z
N MET A 1 11.91 10.58 -22.69
CA MET A 1 12.03 10.95 -21.26
C MET A 1 12.92 9.92 -20.56
N LYS A 2 13.65 10.32 -19.52
CA LYS A 2 14.38 9.36 -18.67
C LYS A 2 13.36 8.49 -17.95
N LYS A 3 13.54 7.15 -17.98
CA LYS A 3 12.66 6.22 -17.25
C LYS A 3 12.88 6.38 -15.74
N LEU A 4 11.79 6.24 -14.97
CA LEU A 4 11.86 6.21 -13.50
C LEU A 4 12.42 4.85 -13.06
N ARG A 5 13.50 4.86 -12.29
CA ARG A 5 14.13 3.64 -11.76
C ARG A 5 13.55 3.29 -10.40
N ILE A 6 13.07 2.06 -10.26
CA ILE A 6 12.34 1.59 -9.10
C ILE A 6 13.15 0.52 -8.36
N GLY A 7 13.30 0.70 -7.05
CA GLY A 7 13.73 -0.34 -6.12
C GLY A 7 12.51 -0.92 -5.39
N VAL A 8 12.36 -2.24 -5.40
CA VAL A 8 11.22 -2.93 -4.78
C VAL A 8 11.65 -3.59 -3.48
N VAL A 9 11.06 -3.21 -2.36
CA VAL A 9 11.29 -3.84 -1.05
C VAL A 9 10.05 -4.61 -0.60
N GLY A 10 10.25 -5.87 -0.18
CA GLY A 10 9.15 -6.78 0.13
C GLY A 10 8.68 -7.58 -1.10
N LEU A 11 9.03 -8.87 -1.13
CA LEU A 11 8.75 -9.77 -2.25
C LEU A 11 7.76 -10.87 -1.87
N GLY A 12 6.74 -10.51 -1.08
CA GLY A 12 5.59 -11.35 -0.73
C GLY A 12 4.59 -11.51 -1.90
N ASP A 13 3.43 -12.08 -1.60
CA ASP A 13 2.43 -12.43 -2.62
C ASP A 13 1.99 -11.24 -3.46
N ILE A 14 1.75 -10.09 -2.82
CA ILE A 14 1.30 -8.88 -3.51
C ILE A 14 2.33 -8.38 -4.54
N SER A 15 3.62 -8.64 -4.32
CA SER A 15 4.68 -8.18 -5.21
C SER A 15 4.50 -8.66 -6.65
N ARG A 16 3.96 -9.86 -6.84
CA ARG A 16 3.71 -10.43 -8.18
C ARG A 16 2.71 -9.58 -8.98
N VAL A 17 1.69 -9.06 -8.32
CA VAL A 17 0.69 -8.17 -8.94
C VAL A 17 1.35 -6.86 -9.40
N TYR A 18 2.12 -6.23 -8.53
CA TYR A 18 2.84 -4.98 -8.86
C TYR A 18 3.87 -5.19 -9.98
N LEU A 19 4.71 -6.21 -9.87
CA LEU A 19 5.74 -6.49 -10.86
C LEU A 19 5.16 -6.80 -12.24
N ASN A 20 4.08 -7.57 -12.33
CA ASN A 20 3.39 -7.85 -13.59
C ASN A 20 2.74 -6.58 -14.19
N ASN A 21 2.18 -5.72 -13.34
CA ASN A 21 1.58 -4.48 -13.82
C ASN A 21 2.63 -3.47 -14.29
N LEU A 22 3.73 -3.32 -13.56
CA LEU A 22 4.82 -2.41 -13.94
C LEU A 22 5.49 -2.79 -15.28
N LYS A 23 5.52 -4.07 -15.62
CA LYS A 23 5.99 -4.52 -16.95
C LYS A 23 5.21 -3.90 -18.11
N LYS A 24 3.93 -3.58 -17.92
CA LYS A 24 3.09 -2.94 -18.94
C LYS A 24 3.48 -1.48 -19.21
N TYR A 25 4.27 -0.89 -18.32
CA TYR A 25 4.74 0.50 -18.37
C TYR A 25 6.25 0.57 -18.53
N SER A 26 6.85 -0.44 -19.18
CA SER A 26 8.30 -0.55 -19.36
C SER A 26 8.92 0.57 -20.22
N ASP A 27 8.13 1.35 -20.90
CA ASP A 27 8.50 2.59 -21.59
C ASP A 27 8.68 3.78 -20.62
N LEU A 28 8.04 3.75 -19.46
CA LEU A 28 8.05 4.81 -18.44
C LEU A 28 8.94 4.49 -17.24
N VAL A 29 8.99 3.21 -16.85
CA VAL A 29 9.68 2.77 -15.64
C VAL A 29 10.62 1.60 -15.89
N THR A 30 11.63 1.45 -15.04
CA THR A 30 12.45 0.24 -14.91
C THR A 30 12.48 -0.22 -13.47
N ILE A 31 12.49 -1.55 -13.28
CA ILE A 31 12.68 -2.15 -11.97
C ILE A 31 14.13 -2.60 -11.89
N ASP A 32 14.96 -1.83 -11.24
CA ASP A 32 16.41 -2.02 -11.26
C ASP A 32 16.89 -2.94 -10.12
N THR A 33 16.18 -2.91 -8.99
CA THR A 33 16.61 -3.65 -7.80
C THR A 33 15.42 -4.22 -7.04
N CYS A 34 15.65 -5.30 -6.32
CA CYS A 34 14.68 -5.82 -5.36
C CYS A 34 15.34 -6.33 -4.08
N ALA A 35 14.60 -6.33 -2.97
CA ALA A 35 15.07 -6.80 -1.67
C ALA A 35 14.05 -7.69 -0.95
N SER A 36 14.57 -8.69 -0.26
CA SER A 36 13.81 -9.55 0.65
C SER A 36 14.68 -9.88 1.86
N ARG A 37 14.08 -10.31 2.98
CA ARG A 37 14.80 -10.81 4.18
C ARG A 37 15.66 -12.06 3.93
N SER A 38 15.61 -12.64 2.73
CA SER A 38 16.46 -13.73 2.28
C SER A 38 16.99 -13.38 0.91
N LEU A 39 18.32 -13.33 0.77
CA LEU A 39 18.98 -13.06 -0.50
C LEU A 39 18.58 -14.08 -1.58
N GLU A 40 18.48 -15.36 -1.21
CA GLU A 40 18.03 -16.42 -2.13
C GLU A 40 16.63 -16.14 -2.70
N LYS A 41 15.69 -15.74 -1.84
CA LYS A 41 14.33 -15.35 -2.29
C LYS A 41 14.38 -14.12 -3.19
N ALA A 42 15.21 -13.14 -2.86
CA ALA A 42 15.39 -11.95 -3.70
C ALA A 42 15.97 -12.30 -5.07
N GLN A 43 17.00 -13.12 -5.12
CA GLN A 43 17.62 -13.59 -6.37
C GLN A 43 16.67 -14.41 -7.23
N LYS A 44 15.89 -15.32 -6.62
CA LYS A 44 14.86 -16.09 -7.33
C LYS A 44 13.81 -15.17 -7.96
N LYS A 45 13.34 -14.19 -7.21
CA LYS A 45 12.35 -13.22 -7.71
C LYS A 45 12.97 -12.31 -8.78
N ALA A 46 14.20 -11.88 -8.60
CA ALA A 46 14.95 -11.10 -9.58
C ALA A 46 15.08 -11.85 -10.91
N ALA A 47 15.46 -13.14 -10.88
CA ALA A 47 15.52 -13.98 -12.08
C ALA A 47 14.16 -14.15 -12.76
N GLU A 48 13.09 -14.38 -11.97
CA GLU A 48 11.70 -14.53 -12.47
C GLU A 48 11.22 -13.29 -13.25
N PHE A 49 11.60 -12.10 -12.78
CA PHE A 49 11.09 -10.84 -13.32
C PHE A 49 12.11 -10.06 -14.16
N GLY A 50 13.34 -10.55 -14.30
CA GLY A 50 14.39 -9.88 -15.05
C GLY A 50 14.93 -8.63 -14.35
N ILE A 51 14.97 -8.64 -13.01
CA ILE A 51 15.48 -7.52 -12.21
C ILE A 51 17.00 -7.67 -12.07
N PRO A 52 17.81 -6.65 -12.41
CA PRO A 52 19.27 -6.78 -12.46
C PRO A 52 19.93 -7.08 -11.11
N HIS A 53 19.44 -6.47 -10.02
CA HIS A 53 20.11 -6.53 -8.73
C HIS A 53 19.20 -7.00 -7.61
N ALA A 54 19.73 -7.81 -6.69
CA ALA A 54 19.01 -8.36 -5.53
C ALA A 54 19.80 -8.06 -4.25
N TYR A 55 19.07 -7.63 -3.20
CA TYR A 55 19.61 -7.31 -1.88
C TYR A 55 19.02 -8.23 -0.81
N ALA A 56 19.83 -8.49 0.24
CA ALA A 56 19.45 -9.34 1.37
C ALA A 56 18.53 -8.64 2.39
N CYS A 57 18.48 -7.30 2.37
CA CYS A 57 17.59 -6.52 3.21
C CYS A 57 17.13 -5.24 2.49
N ALA A 58 16.05 -4.67 3.02
CA ALA A 58 15.45 -3.47 2.44
C ALA A 58 16.33 -2.23 2.66
N GLU A 59 16.98 -2.15 3.81
CA GLU A 59 17.82 -1.03 4.21
C GLU A 59 19.00 -0.85 3.26
N ASP A 60 19.73 -1.91 2.97
CA ASP A 60 20.87 -1.88 2.04
C ASP A 60 20.43 -1.42 0.64
N LEU A 61 19.30 -1.93 0.15
CA LEU A 61 18.73 -1.45 -1.12
C LEU A 61 18.44 0.05 -1.07
N ILE A 62 17.75 0.50 -0.01
CA ILE A 62 17.33 1.91 0.11
C ILE A 62 18.54 2.83 0.18
N GLU A 63 19.59 2.45 0.90
CA GLU A 63 20.78 3.29 1.11
C GLU A 63 21.75 3.26 -0.07
N GLN A 64 21.93 2.09 -0.70
CA GLN A 64 23.03 1.87 -1.65
C GLN A 64 22.60 1.92 -3.11
N ALA A 65 21.34 1.56 -3.41
CA ALA A 65 20.90 1.48 -4.79
C ALA A 65 20.66 2.87 -5.42
N ASP A 66 21.13 3.04 -6.65
CA ASP A 66 20.88 4.25 -7.45
C ASP A 66 19.49 4.14 -8.13
N VAL A 67 18.43 4.38 -7.36
CA VAL A 67 17.04 4.36 -7.81
C VAL A 67 16.33 5.65 -7.43
N ASP A 68 15.31 6.00 -8.20
CA ASP A 68 14.57 7.25 -8.03
C ASP A 68 13.38 7.08 -7.06
N LEU A 69 12.80 5.85 -6.98
CA LEU A 69 11.63 5.53 -6.20
C LEU A 69 11.78 4.18 -5.49
N ILE A 70 11.35 4.13 -4.24
CA ILE A 70 11.17 2.89 -3.49
C ILE A 70 9.69 2.48 -3.52
N LEU A 71 9.43 1.29 -4.05
CA LEU A 71 8.15 0.61 -3.97
C LEU A 71 8.17 -0.32 -2.75
N ASN A 72 7.49 0.10 -1.67
CA ASN A 72 7.46 -0.63 -0.41
C ASN A 72 6.24 -1.56 -0.34
N LEU A 73 6.48 -2.85 -0.47
CA LEU A 73 5.50 -3.95 -0.42
C LEU A 73 5.76 -4.87 0.77
N THR A 74 6.39 -4.36 1.81
CA THR A 74 6.68 -5.11 3.04
C THR A 74 5.42 -5.31 3.89
N THR A 75 5.57 -5.87 5.05
CA THR A 75 4.48 -5.96 6.03
C THR A 75 4.20 -4.59 6.68
N PRO A 76 2.96 -4.33 7.11
CA PRO A 76 2.54 -3.03 7.64
C PRO A 76 3.42 -2.45 8.75
N ASP A 77 3.98 -3.31 9.60
CA ASP A 77 4.88 -2.94 10.70
C ASP A 77 6.20 -2.32 10.23
N ALA A 78 6.62 -2.61 8.99
CA ALA A 78 7.85 -2.06 8.43
C ALA A 78 7.62 -0.78 7.59
N HIS A 79 6.37 -0.44 7.24
CA HIS A 79 6.07 0.64 6.30
C HIS A 79 6.63 1.98 6.77
N TYR A 80 6.28 2.43 7.97
CA TYR A 80 6.72 3.73 8.48
C TYR A 80 8.25 3.85 8.46
N ARG A 81 8.95 2.87 9.04
CA ARG A 81 10.41 2.90 9.19
C ARG A 81 11.11 2.93 7.83
N LEU A 82 10.72 2.07 6.90
CA LEU A 82 11.34 1.98 5.58
C LEU A 82 10.99 3.17 4.68
N ASN A 83 9.75 3.67 4.76
CA ASN A 83 9.33 4.87 4.05
C ASN A 83 10.11 6.10 4.52
N LYS A 84 10.30 6.25 5.84
CA LYS A 84 11.11 7.32 6.42
C LYS A 84 12.57 7.26 5.98
N LEU A 85 13.16 6.05 5.98
CA LEU A 85 14.52 5.83 5.49
C LEU A 85 14.64 6.24 4.01
N ALA A 86 13.73 5.78 3.16
CA ALA A 86 13.74 6.09 1.73
C ALA A 86 13.65 7.60 1.46
N LEU A 87 12.74 8.30 2.14
CA LEU A 87 12.63 9.76 2.04
C LEU A 87 13.89 10.46 2.57
N THR A 88 14.49 9.95 3.65
CA THR A 88 15.74 10.48 4.20
C THR A 88 16.88 10.35 3.20
N CYS A 89 16.96 9.24 2.48
CA CYS A 89 17.91 8.98 1.40
C CYS A 89 17.58 9.71 0.07
N GLY A 90 16.58 10.60 0.07
CA GLY A 90 16.24 11.41 -1.11
C GLY A 90 15.47 10.66 -2.19
N LYS A 91 14.81 9.57 -1.87
CA LYS A 91 14.04 8.76 -2.82
C LYS A 91 12.55 9.01 -2.68
N HIS A 92 11.83 9.04 -3.80
CA HIS A 92 10.37 8.99 -3.79
C HIS A 92 9.88 7.68 -3.19
N VAL A 93 8.67 7.65 -2.69
CA VAL A 93 8.07 6.45 -2.08
C VAL A 93 6.68 6.18 -2.64
N TYR A 94 6.42 4.93 -2.99
CA TYR A 94 5.08 4.39 -3.06
C TYR A 94 5.00 3.15 -2.18
N THR A 95 4.01 3.11 -1.29
CA THR A 95 3.90 2.03 -0.31
C THR A 95 2.54 1.34 -0.35
N GLU A 96 2.51 0.06 0.01
CA GLU A 96 1.25 -0.62 0.32
C GLU A 96 0.57 0.02 1.53
N LYS A 97 -0.75 -0.21 1.62
CA LYS A 97 -1.55 0.23 2.77
C LYS A 97 -1.29 -0.65 4.00
N PRO A 98 -1.42 -0.10 5.20
CA PRO A 98 -1.59 1.31 5.54
C PRO A 98 -0.27 2.08 5.41
N LEU A 99 -0.34 3.39 5.22
CA LEU A 99 0.85 4.25 5.16
C LEU A 99 1.68 4.16 6.45
N ALA A 100 0.99 4.16 7.59
CA ALA A 100 1.52 4.02 8.94
C ALA A 100 0.40 3.55 9.87
N PHE A 101 0.72 3.19 11.11
CA PHE A 101 -0.28 2.77 12.09
C PHE A 101 -0.94 3.94 12.83
N THR A 102 -0.26 5.07 12.92
CA THR A 102 -0.76 6.26 13.60
C THR A 102 -0.82 7.47 12.69
N TYR A 103 -1.72 8.41 13.01
CA TYR A 103 -1.80 9.68 12.32
C TYR A 103 -0.47 10.47 12.42
N ALA A 104 0.17 10.45 13.59
CA ALA A 104 1.44 11.16 13.81
C ALA A 104 2.55 10.66 12.89
N GLU A 105 2.70 9.34 12.75
CA GLU A 105 3.66 8.73 11.82
C GLU A 105 3.34 9.07 10.37
N GLY A 106 2.08 8.95 9.97
CA GLY A 106 1.65 9.29 8.60
C GLY A 106 1.91 10.76 8.28
N LYS A 107 1.60 11.66 9.22
CA LYS A 107 1.86 13.09 9.07
C LYS A 107 3.35 13.38 8.94
N GLU A 108 4.18 12.79 9.79
CA GLU A 108 5.64 12.95 9.72
C GLU A 108 6.20 12.55 8.35
N LEU A 109 5.74 11.43 7.78
CA LEU A 109 6.17 11.00 6.44
C LEU A 109 5.79 12.01 5.36
N VAL A 110 4.58 12.56 5.41
CA VAL A 110 4.12 13.56 4.46
C VAL A 110 4.90 14.86 4.60
N ASP A 111 5.10 15.35 5.82
CA ASP A 111 5.88 16.56 6.10
C ASP A 111 7.33 16.39 5.64
N LEU A 112 7.94 15.22 5.90
CA LEU A 112 9.30 14.91 5.45
C LEU A 112 9.41 14.89 3.92
N ALA A 113 8.46 14.26 3.24
CA ALA A 113 8.43 14.24 1.78
C ALA A 113 8.33 15.66 1.21
N GLN A 114 7.43 16.49 1.75
CA GLN A 114 7.27 17.89 1.34
C GLN A 114 8.54 18.70 1.57
N SER A 115 9.18 18.60 2.74
CA SER A 115 10.40 19.33 3.09
C SER A 115 11.57 19.02 2.15
N LYS A 116 11.60 17.81 1.59
CA LYS A 116 12.63 17.35 0.64
C LYS A 116 12.22 17.46 -0.83
N ASN A 117 11.04 18.02 -1.13
CA ASN A 117 10.46 18.07 -2.47
C ASN A 117 10.35 16.66 -3.12
N LEU A 118 10.03 15.66 -2.30
CA LEU A 118 9.80 14.29 -2.72
C LEU A 118 8.30 13.99 -2.80
N ARG A 119 7.96 12.93 -3.53
CA ARG A 119 6.60 12.39 -3.59
C ARG A 119 6.48 11.16 -2.71
N ILE A 120 5.39 11.09 -1.96
CA ILE A 120 4.96 9.90 -1.25
C ILE A 120 3.54 9.56 -1.71
N GLY A 121 3.32 8.30 -2.07
CA GLY A 121 2.02 7.75 -2.41
C GLY A 121 1.76 6.48 -1.63
N CYS A 122 0.49 6.17 -1.39
CA CYS A 122 0.06 4.98 -0.67
C CYS A 122 -1.14 4.33 -1.37
N ALA A 123 -1.15 3.01 -1.43
CA ALA A 123 -2.35 2.26 -1.75
C ALA A 123 -3.44 2.51 -0.66
N PRO A 124 -4.73 2.28 -0.96
CA PRO A 124 -5.27 1.56 -2.10
C PRO A 124 -5.44 2.45 -3.33
N ASP A 125 -5.37 1.83 -4.49
CA ASP A 125 -5.57 2.46 -5.80
C ASP A 125 -6.96 2.20 -6.41
N THR A 126 -7.80 1.42 -5.72
CA THR A 126 -9.09 0.92 -6.26
C THR A 126 -10.06 2.02 -6.64
N PHE A 127 -9.97 3.21 -6.02
CA PHE A 127 -10.78 4.37 -6.37
C PHE A 127 -10.45 4.92 -7.77
N LEU A 128 -9.27 4.61 -8.33
CA LEU A 128 -8.87 4.94 -9.71
C LEU A 128 -9.44 3.94 -10.73
N GLY A 129 -10.01 2.84 -10.27
CA GLY A 129 -10.60 1.83 -11.14
C GLY A 129 -11.88 2.32 -11.83
N ALA A 130 -12.16 1.81 -13.03
CA ALA A 130 -13.25 2.27 -13.89
C ALA A 130 -14.62 2.36 -13.19
N ARG A 131 -14.93 1.43 -12.29
CA ARG A 131 -16.22 1.42 -11.55
C ARG A 131 -16.38 2.67 -10.67
N LEU A 132 -15.37 3.00 -9.85
CA LEU A 132 -15.43 4.17 -8.95
C LEU A 132 -15.27 5.47 -9.74
N GLN A 133 -14.50 5.48 -10.83
CA GLN A 133 -14.44 6.62 -11.73
C GLN A 133 -15.81 6.88 -12.40
N THR A 134 -16.50 5.84 -12.87
CA THR A 134 -17.89 5.97 -13.39
C THR A 134 -18.85 6.53 -12.32
N CYS A 135 -18.73 6.08 -11.07
CA CYS A 135 -19.53 6.63 -9.96
C CYS A 135 -19.22 8.13 -9.78
N ARG A 136 -17.95 8.53 -9.85
CA ARG A 136 -17.53 9.92 -9.76
C ARG A 136 -18.16 10.75 -10.89
N ASP A 137 -18.09 10.29 -12.14
CA ASP A 137 -18.68 10.95 -13.29
C ASP A 137 -20.21 11.12 -13.17
N ILE A 138 -20.90 10.12 -12.64
CA ILE A 138 -22.35 10.19 -12.38
C ILE A 138 -22.67 11.26 -11.34
N LEU A 139 -21.91 11.31 -10.24
CA LEU A 139 -22.05 12.33 -9.21
C LEU A 139 -21.80 13.74 -9.79
N ASP A 140 -20.68 13.93 -10.46
CA ASP A 140 -20.30 15.22 -11.03
C ASP A 140 -21.25 15.71 -12.12
N SER A 141 -21.90 14.80 -12.84
CA SER A 141 -22.90 15.15 -13.85
C SER A 141 -24.25 15.58 -13.27
N GLY A 142 -24.46 15.45 -11.96
CA GLY A 142 -25.72 15.77 -11.30
C GLY A 142 -26.89 14.84 -11.62
N LYS A 143 -26.64 13.70 -12.30
CA LYS A 143 -27.70 12.76 -12.74
C LYS A 143 -28.55 12.21 -11.60
N ILE A 144 -27.99 12.09 -10.39
CA ILE A 144 -28.69 11.59 -9.21
C ILE A 144 -29.06 12.69 -8.22
N GLY A 145 -28.86 13.96 -8.60
CA GLY A 145 -29.10 15.11 -7.72
C GLY A 145 -28.03 15.24 -6.62
N GLU A 146 -28.39 15.96 -5.56
CA GLU A 146 -27.53 16.14 -4.40
C GLU A 146 -27.43 14.86 -3.57
N VAL A 147 -26.22 14.48 -3.16
CA VAL A 147 -26.00 13.32 -2.30
C VAL A 147 -26.32 13.69 -0.85
N ILE A 148 -27.37 13.09 -0.29
CA ILE A 148 -27.83 13.32 1.07
C ILE A 148 -27.34 12.27 2.07
N GLY A 149 -26.82 11.14 1.60
CA GLY A 149 -26.33 10.05 2.45
C GLY A 149 -25.73 8.91 1.65
N THR A 150 -24.94 8.10 2.32
CA THR A 150 -24.34 6.89 1.75
C THR A 150 -24.22 5.80 2.80
N SER A 151 -24.16 4.55 2.34
CA SER A 151 -23.88 3.39 3.18
C SER A 151 -22.82 2.52 2.53
N ALA A 152 -21.88 2.00 3.33
CA ALA A 152 -20.88 1.07 2.88
C ALA A 152 -20.76 -0.07 3.90
N PHE A 153 -20.68 -1.30 3.43
CA PHE A 153 -20.64 -2.49 4.27
C PHE A 153 -19.46 -3.38 3.92
N VAL A 154 -18.79 -3.89 4.97
CA VAL A 154 -17.79 -4.96 4.85
C VAL A 154 -18.22 -6.06 5.80
N ILE A 155 -18.71 -7.15 5.25
CA ILE A 155 -19.21 -8.29 6.01
C ILE A 155 -18.57 -9.55 5.45
N TYR A 156 -17.72 -10.21 6.23
CA TYR A 156 -17.14 -11.50 5.89
C TYR A 156 -16.76 -12.28 7.14
N HIS A 157 -16.55 -13.59 7.00
CA HIS A 157 -16.31 -14.49 8.13
C HIS A 157 -15.00 -14.16 8.86
N GLY A 158 -13.90 -13.97 8.13
CA GLY A 158 -12.56 -13.68 8.62
C GLY A 158 -11.47 -14.14 7.66
N CYS A 159 -10.27 -13.59 7.80
CA CYS A 159 -9.15 -13.86 6.90
C CYS A 159 -8.65 -15.31 6.97
N GLU A 160 -8.89 -16.00 8.09
CA GLU A 160 -8.54 -17.41 8.31
C GLU A 160 -9.20 -18.37 7.33
N THR A 161 -10.24 -17.95 6.62
CA THR A 161 -10.95 -18.77 5.65
C THR A 161 -10.29 -18.85 4.27
N PHE A 162 -9.41 -17.91 3.94
CA PHE A 162 -8.83 -17.80 2.60
C PHE A 162 -7.33 -17.50 2.56
N HIS A 163 -6.78 -16.93 3.65
CA HIS A 163 -5.38 -16.52 3.64
C HIS A 163 -4.47 -17.64 4.17
N PRO A 164 -3.38 -18.00 3.47
CA PRO A 164 -2.49 -19.12 3.86
C PRO A 164 -1.73 -18.86 5.16
N ASN A 165 -1.58 -17.60 5.57
CA ASN A 165 -0.96 -17.23 6.85
C ASN A 165 -1.78 -16.08 7.50
N PRO A 166 -2.93 -16.36 8.12
CA PRO A 166 -3.86 -15.35 8.59
C PRO A 166 -3.46 -14.69 9.91
N ALA A 167 -2.49 -15.23 10.65
CA ALA A 167 -2.15 -14.80 12.00
C ALA A 167 -1.86 -13.29 12.10
N PHE A 168 -1.15 -12.70 11.12
CA PHE A 168 -0.78 -11.29 11.15
C PHE A 168 -1.99 -10.33 11.13
N TYR A 169 -3.14 -10.76 10.59
CA TYR A 169 -4.36 -9.95 10.61
C TYR A 169 -4.96 -9.75 12.00
N TYR A 170 -4.52 -10.55 12.97
CA TYR A 170 -5.03 -10.53 14.34
C TYR A 170 -4.04 -9.90 15.35
N HIS A 171 -2.92 -9.36 14.85
CA HIS A 171 -1.98 -8.59 15.68
C HIS A 171 -2.42 -7.13 15.85
N THR A 172 -1.84 -6.46 16.83
CA THR A 172 -2.04 -5.01 17.05
C THR A 172 -1.67 -4.24 15.78
N GLY A 173 -2.52 -3.29 15.41
CA GLY A 173 -2.36 -2.51 14.18
C GLY A 173 -2.87 -3.18 12.91
N ALA A 174 -3.44 -4.38 13.03
CA ALA A 174 -4.11 -5.08 11.94
C ALA A 174 -5.64 -5.19 12.22
N GLY A 175 -6.29 -6.18 11.65
CA GLY A 175 -7.73 -6.40 11.80
C GLY A 175 -8.56 -5.78 10.68
N PRO A 176 -9.88 -6.06 10.66
CA PRO A 176 -10.75 -5.73 9.53
C PRO A 176 -10.73 -4.25 9.15
N LEU A 177 -10.72 -3.36 10.14
CA LEU A 177 -10.70 -1.92 9.89
C LEU A 177 -9.40 -1.46 9.24
N MET A 178 -8.25 -1.95 9.71
CA MET A 178 -6.94 -1.55 9.15
C MET A 178 -6.63 -2.26 7.83
N ASP A 179 -7.19 -3.44 7.61
CA ASP A 179 -6.96 -4.19 6.37
C ASP A 179 -7.89 -3.72 5.23
N ILE A 180 -9.20 -3.67 5.47
CA ILE A 180 -10.21 -3.37 4.45
C ILE A 180 -10.73 -1.93 4.52
N GLY A 181 -10.76 -1.34 5.71
CA GLY A 181 -11.22 0.04 5.90
C GLY A 181 -10.59 1.07 4.97
N PRO A 182 -9.26 1.03 4.69
CA PRO A 182 -8.63 1.96 3.76
C PRO A 182 -9.29 2.01 2.38
N TYR A 183 -9.74 0.88 1.84
CA TYR A 183 -10.42 0.83 0.55
C TYR A 183 -11.75 1.60 0.55
N TYR A 184 -12.54 1.41 1.60
CA TYR A 184 -13.85 2.04 1.72
C TYR A 184 -13.75 3.51 2.08
N VAL A 185 -12.88 3.84 3.05
CA VAL A 185 -12.64 5.25 3.44
C VAL A 185 -12.11 6.05 2.26
N THR A 186 -11.13 5.51 1.50
CA THR A 186 -10.59 6.19 0.32
C THR A 186 -11.64 6.35 -0.77
N ALA A 187 -12.49 5.33 -1.01
CA ALA A 187 -13.58 5.43 -1.96
C ALA A 187 -14.61 6.52 -1.54
N LEU A 188 -15.00 6.56 -0.27
CA LEU A 188 -15.90 7.58 0.25
C LEU A 188 -15.30 8.99 0.13
N LEU A 189 -14.04 9.16 0.51
CA LEU A 189 -13.34 10.44 0.35
C LEU A 189 -13.25 10.87 -1.12
N SER A 190 -12.98 9.93 -2.03
CA SER A 190 -12.93 10.19 -3.45
C SER A 190 -14.28 10.62 -4.03
N LEU A 191 -15.38 10.09 -3.54
CA LEU A 191 -16.73 10.36 -4.04
C LEU A 191 -17.40 11.55 -3.36
N LEU A 192 -17.17 11.76 -2.07
CA LEU A 192 -17.94 12.70 -1.24
C LEU A 192 -17.11 13.85 -0.66
N GLY A 193 -15.79 13.79 -0.78
CA GLY A 193 -14.90 14.80 -0.20
C GLY A 193 -14.49 14.51 1.25
N PRO A 194 -13.90 15.49 1.95
CA PRO A 194 -13.30 15.32 3.25
C PRO A 194 -14.35 15.09 4.36
N VAL A 195 -13.98 14.27 5.34
CA VAL A 195 -14.80 13.98 6.53
C VAL A 195 -14.72 15.16 7.49
N GLN A 196 -15.88 15.67 7.95
CA GLN A 196 -15.97 16.71 8.98
C GLN A 196 -15.94 16.18 10.39
N ALA A 197 -16.61 15.04 10.64
CA ALA A 197 -16.67 14.41 11.95
C ALA A 197 -16.87 12.89 11.81
N CYS A 198 -16.42 12.14 12.78
CA CYS A 198 -16.68 10.71 12.86
C CYS A 198 -17.04 10.29 14.29
N CYS A 199 -17.85 9.25 14.41
CA CYS A 199 -18.00 8.49 15.64
C CYS A 199 -17.88 7.01 15.33
N ALA A 200 -17.48 6.21 16.31
CA ALA A 200 -17.30 4.79 16.11
C ALA A 200 -17.82 4.00 17.32
N MET A 201 -18.35 2.82 17.03
CA MET A 201 -18.67 1.81 18.02
C MET A 201 -17.96 0.52 17.62
N SER A 202 -17.39 -0.18 18.57
CA SER A 202 -16.70 -1.44 18.32
C SER A 202 -17.16 -2.53 19.26
N LYS A 203 -17.14 -3.76 18.76
CA LYS A 203 -17.41 -4.95 19.55
C LYS A 203 -16.51 -6.08 19.09
N ARG A 204 -15.88 -6.77 20.03
CA ARG A 204 -15.23 -8.04 19.79
C ARG A 204 -16.27 -9.15 19.97
N THR A 205 -16.60 -9.84 18.88
CA THR A 205 -17.63 -10.90 18.91
C THR A 205 -17.09 -12.20 19.48
N PHE A 206 -15.85 -12.56 19.18
CA PHE A 206 -15.20 -13.78 19.64
C PHE A 206 -13.90 -13.44 20.37
N ASP A 207 -13.68 -14.09 21.51
CA ASP A 207 -12.43 -13.93 22.28
C ASP A 207 -11.25 -14.62 21.62
N GLN A 208 -11.50 -15.69 20.89
CA GLN A 208 -10.52 -16.46 20.14
C GLN A 208 -11.07 -16.81 18.76
N ARG A 209 -10.17 -16.91 17.80
CA ARG A 209 -10.48 -17.43 16.47
C ARG A 209 -9.51 -18.56 16.15
N PRO A 210 -10.01 -19.77 15.84
CA PRO A 210 -9.14 -20.87 15.44
C PRO A 210 -8.50 -20.56 14.07
N ILE A 211 -7.18 -20.66 14.01
CA ILE A 211 -6.41 -20.57 12.78
C ILE A 211 -5.97 -21.98 12.47
N ALA A 212 -6.43 -22.53 11.34
CA ALA A 212 -5.94 -23.81 10.87
C ALA A 212 -4.45 -23.66 10.51
N THR A 213 -3.62 -24.48 11.15
CA THR A 213 -2.18 -24.58 10.89
C THR A 213 -1.92 -25.52 9.73
#